data_100ff9365bd4516d66262f75ee49d16f
#
_entry.id   100ff9365bd4516d66262f75ee49d16f
#
_cell.length_a   1.000
_cell.length_b   1.000
_cell.length_c   1.000
_cell.angle_alpha   90.00
_cell.angle_beta   90.00
_cell.angle_gamma   90.00
#
_symmetry.space_group_name_H-M   'P 1'
#
loop_
_entity.id
_entity.type
_entity.pdbx_description
1 polymer ?
#
loop_
_entity_poly.entity_id
_entity_poly.type
_entity_poly.pdbx_seq_one_letter_code
_entity_poly.pdbx_strand_id
1 'polypeptide(L)'
;MRTDTEMINLILQIADTLEVKAIALSGSRTNPQATKDEFQDYDVVYIVDDLEELISDLSWLDQFGNRLIEQHNRLGHRRLYLMLFEDGNRIDLTLCPKESIQEWVDSEAGFKVLKDDKGLFDSYIPSPKRYWTAPPTEEEFAASCNEFWWVSAYVVKAIRRNQLIYATDHLYGICQQELLKVLAWQVTSDRGAVDIGKNYKYLFQYLPAEQEKEFSALLDLSSLEKISQSLFSSMKGFDREAQILAQKMGFTYDKEVAEKMISYAKEKLSNH
;
A
#
# COMPACT_ATOMS: atom_id res chain seq x y z
N MET A 1 12.34 23.73 -8.26
CA MET A 1 11.40 22.67 -8.68
C MET A 1 10.68 23.12 -9.93
N ARG A 2 10.70 22.35 -11.00
CA ARG A 2 9.90 22.60 -12.21
C ARG A 2 8.43 22.52 -11.85
N THR A 3 7.63 23.36 -12.48
CA THR A 3 6.18 23.39 -12.31
C THR A 3 5.50 22.17 -12.94
N ASP A 4 4.25 21.92 -12.58
CA ASP A 4 3.46 20.81 -13.16
C ASP A 4 3.38 20.92 -14.70
N THR A 5 3.17 22.13 -15.22
CA THR A 5 3.11 22.38 -16.66
C THR A 5 4.47 22.07 -17.33
N GLU A 6 5.58 22.48 -16.75
CA GLU A 6 6.92 22.20 -17.28
C GLU A 6 7.22 20.69 -17.30
N MET A 7 6.83 19.98 -16.24
CA MET A 7 7.01 18.53 -16.15
C MET A 7 6.16 17.77 -17.19
N ILE A 8 4.88 18.11 -17.32
CA ILE A 8 4.00 17.49 -18.32
C ILE A 8 4.50 17.77 -19.75
N ASN A 9 4.90 19.01 -20.03
CA ASN A 9 5.45 19.36 -21.35
C ASN A 9 6.75 18.59 -21.64
N LEU A 10 7.64 18.43 -20.68
CA LEU A 10 8.86 17.66 -20.81
C LEU A 10 8.56 16.17 -21.09
N ILE A 11 7.62 15.58 -20.34
CA ILE A 11 7.17 14.19 -20.54
C ILE A 11 6.65 13.99 -21.97
N LEU A 12 5.80 14.90 -22.45
CA LEU A 12 5.25 14.84 -23.81
C LEU A 12 6.33 15.04 -24.87
N GLN A 13 7.23 16.01 -24.70
CA GLN A 13 8.30 16.29 -25.65
C GLN A 13 9.26 15.11 -25.80
N ILE A 14 9.68 14.48 -24.72
CA ILE A 14 10.56 13.31 -24.76
C ILE A 14 9.85 12.15 -25.44
N ALA A 15 8.59 11.92 -25.11
CA ALA A 15 7.80 10.86 -25.77
C ALA A 15 7.67 11.07 -27.29
N ASP A 16 7.58 12.32 -27.75
CA ASP A 16 7.54 12.63 -29.19
C ASP A 16 8.87 12.26 -29.88
N THR A 17 10.01 12.52 -29.25
CA THR A 17 11.33 12.17 -29.79
C THR A 17 11.56 10.65 -29.85
N LEU A 18 10.89 9.89 -28.98
CA LEU A 18 10.96 8.43 -28.90
C LEU A 18 9.86 7.72 -29.70
N GLU A 19 9.03 8.47 -30.43
CA GLU A 19 7.89 7.96 -31.18
C GLU A 19 6.91 7.09 -30.35
N VAL A 20 6.73 7.47 -29.05
CA VAL A 20 5.80 6.81 -28.13
C VAL A 20 4.37 6.87 -28.69
N LYS A 21 3.66 5.75 -28.64
CA LYS A 21 2.34 5.61 -29.29
C LYS A 21 1.19 6.18 -28.49
N ALA A 22 1.27 6.06 -27.16
CA ALA A 22 0.32 6.67 -26.24
C ALA A 22 0.97 6.92 -24.88
N ILE A 23 0.42 7.87 -24.13
CA ILE A 23 0.92 8.31 -22.84
C ILE A 23 -0.25 8.45 -21.87
N ALA A 24 -0.11 7.89 -20.68
CA ALA A 24 -1.06 8.13 -19.61
C ALA A 24 -0.34 8.43 -18.30
N LEU A 25 -1.03 9.16 -17.43
CA LEU A 25 -0.70 9.31 -16.01
C LEU A 25 -1.56 8.39 -15.17
N SER A 26 -1.01 7.86 -14.09
CA SER A 26 -1.75 7.15 -13.05
C SER A 26 -1.45 7.72 -11.65
N GLY A 27 -1.70 6.95 -10.61
CA GLY A 27 -1.31 7.27 -9.24
C GLY A 27 -2.01 8.46 -8.62
N SER A 28 -1.30 9.15 -7.72
CA SER A 28 -1.87 10.21 -6.87
C SER A 28 -2.37 11.43 -7.66
N ARG A 29 -1.76 11.74 -8.81
CA ARG A 29 -2.15 12.87 -9.67
C ARG A 29 -3.48 12.66 -10.38
N THR A 30 -3.96 11.42 -10.47
CA THR A 30 -5.26 11.07 -11.04
C THR A 30 -6.32 10.78 -9.99
N ASN A 31 -5.95 10.69 -8.72
CA ASN A 31 -6.86 10.47 -7.61
C ASN A 31 -7.32 11.82 -7.01
N PRO A 32 -8.62 12.20 -7.13
CA PRO A 32 -9.12 13.45 -6.59
C PRO A 32 -9.09 13.53 -5.05
N GLN A 33 -8.94 12.40 -4.36
CA GLN A 33 -8.86 12.32 -2.89
C GLN A 33 -7.41 12.41 -2.39
N ALA A 34 -6.41 12.29 -3.27
CA ALA A 34 -5.02 12.39 -2.86
C ALA A 34 -4.66 13.82 -2.47
N THR A 35 -3.82 13.95 -1.44
CA THR A 35 -3.23 15.23 -1.06
C THR A 35 -2.44 15.80 -2.23
N LYS A 36 -2.70 17.06 -2.56
CA LYS A 36 -1.96 17.80 -3.59
C LYS A 36 -0.85 18.59 -2.92
N ASP A 37 0.36 18.12 -3.07
CA ASP A 37 1.56 18.73 -2.52
C ASP A 37 2.77 18.55 -3.46
N GLU A 38 3.92 19.07 -3.03
CA GLU A 38 5.19 18.98 -3.76
C GLU A 38 5.80 17.57 -3.82
N PHE A 39 5.25 16.61 -3.07
CA PHE A 39 5.73 15.22 -3.02
C PHE A 39 4.95 14.28 -3.94
N GLN A 40 3.99 14.80 -4.73
CA GLN A 40 3.28 13.97 -5.70
C GLN A 40 4.20 13.59 -6.87
N ASP A 41 4.40 12.28 -7.05
CA ASP A 41 5.12 11.70 -8.18
C ASP A 41 4.37 11.88 -9.50
N TYR A 42 5.08 11.78 -10.63
CA TYR A 42 4.49 11.59 -11.95
C TYR A 42 4.58 10.11 -12.31
N ASP A 43 3.52 9.36 -12.03
CA ASP A 43 3.37 7.96 -12.44
C ASP A 43 2.98 7.95 -13.93
N VAL A 44 3.95 7.73 -14.83
CA VAL A 44 3.80 7.86 -16.28
C VAL A 44 3.93 6.50 -16.95
N VAL A 45 3.08 6.20 -17.90
CA VAL A 45 3.29 5.09 -18.83
C VAL A 45 3.51 5.61 -20.24
N TYR A 46 4.53 5.08 -20.91
CA TYR A 46 4.77 5.18 -22.34
C TYR A 46 4.42 3.86 -22.99
N ILE A 47 3.45 3.88 -23.91
CA ILE A 47 3.11 2.71 -24.74
C ILE A 47 4.00 2.72 -25.96
N VAL A 48 4.74 1.64 -26.15
CA VAL A 48 5.78 1.51 -27.17
C VAL A 48 5.57 0.30 -28.07
N ASP A 49 6.02 0.36 -29.31
CA ASP A 49 6.00 -0.77 -30.24
C ASP A 49 7.20 -1.70 -30.00
N ASP A 50 8.40 -1.15 -29.87
CA ASP A 50 9.63 -1.90 -29.63
C ASP A 50 10.29 -1.48 -28.33
N LEU A 51 10.10 -2.29 -27.28
CA LEU A 51 10.70 -2.06 -25.98
C LEU A 51 12.21 -2.30 -25.99
N GLU A 52 12.67 -3.32 -26.73
CA GLU A 52 14.09 -3.72 -26.72
C GLU A 52 14.95 -2.65 -27.40
N GLU A 53 14.43 -1.96 -28.43
CA GLU A 53 15.10 -0.82 -29.04
C GLU A 53 15.33 0.30 -28.02
N LEU A 54 14.29 0.70 -27.28
CA LEU A 54 14.37 1.80 -26.30
C LEU A 54 15.26 1.49 -25.10
N ILE A 55 15.35 0.23 -24.68
CA ILE A 55 16.21 -0.16 -23.55
C ILE A 55 17.66 -0.46 -23.95
N SER A 56 17.95 -0.57 -25.25
CA SER A 56 19.31 -0.82 -25.75
C SER A 56 20.26 0.36 -25.47
N ASP A 57 19.73 1.58 -25.48
CA ASP A 57 20.42 2.81 -25.08
C ASP A 57 19.50 3.66 -24.21
N LEU A 58 19.84 3.82 -22.95
CA LEU A 58 19.06 4.58 -21.97
C LEU A 58 19.50 6.04 -21.84
N SER A 59 20.41 6.51 -22.69
CA SER A 59 20.92 7.92 -22.65
C SER A 59 19.81 8.96 -22.82
N TRP A 60 18.68 8.57 -23.46
CA TRP A 60 17.51 9.44 -23.60
C TRP A 60 16.86 9.81 -22.25
N LEU A 61 17.04 8.98 -21.19
CA LEU A 61 16.56 9.30 -19.85
C LEU A 61 17.22 10.58 -19.29
N ASP A 62 18.42 10.95 -19.78
CA ASP A 62 19.13 12.17 -19.36
C ASP A 62 18.39 13.45 -19.76
N GLN A 63 17.50 13.36 -20.76
CA GLN A 63 16.66 14.49 -21.18
C GLN A 63 15.66 14.93 -20.09
N PHE A 64 15.32 14.07 -19.14
CA PHE A 64 14.47 14.44 -18.00
C PHE A 64 15.20 15.37 -17.00
N GLY A 65 16.54 15.42 -17.05
CA GLY A 65 17.37 16.26 -16.19
C GLY A 65 18.25 15.49 -15.22
N ASN A 66 18.99 16.23 -14.40
CA ASN A 66 19.92 15.65 -13.42
C ASN A 66 19.15 14.90 -12.32
N ARG A 67 19.54 13.66 -12.09
CA ARG A 67 18.93 12.76 -11.09
C ARG A 67 19.77 12.76 -9.81
N LEU A 68 19.09 12.84 -8.66
CA LEU A 68 19.70 12.53 -7.36
C LEU A 68 19.90 11.02 -7.21
N ILE A 69 18.90 10.25 -7.65
CA ILE A 69 18.92 8.78 -7.64
C ILE A 69 17.97 8.24 -8.70
N GLU A 70 18.30 7.08 -9.22
CA GLU A 70 17.41 6.32 -10.10
C GLU A 70 17.42 4.83 -9.75
N GLN A 71 16.32 4.15 -10.07
CA GLN A 71 16.20 2.71 -9.91
C GLN A 71 15.50 2.12 -11.14
N HIS A 72 16.05 1.03 -11.65
CA HIS A 72 15.51 0.30 -12.79
C HIS A 72 14.91 -1.03 -12.33
N ASN A 73 13.66 -1.26 -12.69
CA ASN A 73 12.93 -2.47 -12.32
C ASN A 73 12.32 -3.15 -13.55
N ARG A 74 12.17 -4.46 -13.47
CA ARG A 74 11.42 -5.24 -14.43
C ARG A 74 10.09 -5.71 -13.82
N LEU A 75 8.98 -5.39 -14.49
CA LEU A 75 7.63 -5.79 -14.09
C LEU A 75 7.00 -6.62 -15.22
N GLY A 76 7.22 -7.94 -15.20
CA GLY A 76 6.79 -8.80 -16.29
C GLY A 76 7.47 -8.39 -17.62
N HIS A 77 6.66 -8.01 -18.61
CA HIS A 77 7.13 -7.52 -19.91
C HIS A 77 7.42 -6.02 -19.95
N ARG A 78 7.13 -5.29 -18.86
CA ARG A 78 7.33 -3.84 -18.74
C ARG A 78 8.66 -3.52 -18.09
N ARG A 79 9.14 -2.27 -18.26
CA ARG A 79 10.27 -1.69 -17.55
C ARG A 79 9.81 -0.47 -16.77
N LEU A 80 10.28 -0.32 -15.54
CA LEU A 80 9.96 0.79 -14.67
C LEU A 80 11.23 1.50 -14.26
N TYR A 81 11.30 2.79 -14.54
CA TYR A 81 12.38 3.69 -14.19
C TYR A 81 11.89 4.69 -13.16
N LEU A 82 12.38 4.57 -11.93
CA LEU A 82 12.09 5.50 -10.84
C LEU A 82 13.18 6.55 -10.84
N MET A 83 12.84 7.82 -10.98
CA MET A 83 13.81 8.92 -11.11
C MET A 83 13.42 10.05 -10.16
N LEU A 84 14.29 10.34 -9.17
CA LEU A 84 14.18 11.52 -8.33
C LEU A 84 15.21 12.53 -8.82
N PHE A 85 14.76 13.75 -9.15
CA PHE A 85 15.59 14.81 -9.73
C PHE A 85 16.11 15.77 -8.68
N GLU A 86 17.22 16.48 -9.01
CA GLU A 86 17.83 17.48 -8.13
C GLU A 86 16.88 18.63 -7.75
N ASP A 87 15.88 18.90 -8.58
CA ASP A 87 14.86 19.91 -8.30
C ASP A 87 13.71 19.43 -7.41
N GLY A 88 13.77 18.17 -6.92
CA GLY A 88 12.79 17.56 -6.04
C GLY A 88 11.60 16.92 -6.75
N ASN A 89 11.45 17.07 -8.08
CA ASN A 89 10.45 16.33 -8.83
C ASN A 89 10.81 14.84 -8.92
N ARG A 90 9.79 13.98 -9.06
CA ARG A 90 9.95 12.55 -9.25
C ARG A 90 9.09 12.05 -10.40
N ILE A 91 9.68 11.21 -11.25
CA ILE A 91 8.96 10.47 -12.29
C ILE A 91 9.15 8.97 -12.05
N ASP A 92 8.05 8.24 -12.05
CA ASP A 92 7.98 6.79 -12.09
C ASP A 92 7.52 6.41 -13.51
N LEU A 93 8.48 6.19 -14.41
CA LEU A 93 8.22 5.96 -15.84
C LEU A 93 8.13 4.47 -16.14
N THR A 94 6.97 4.02 -16.59
CA THR A 94 6.76 2.67 -17.11
C THR A 94 6.86 2.68 -18.64
N LEU A 95 7.79 1.91 -19.22
CA LEU A 95 7.74 1.52 -20.62
C LEU A 95 6.90 0.24 -20.76
N CYS A 96 5.82 0.33 -21.50
CA CYS A 96 4.84 -0.74 -21.65
C CYS A 96 4.67 -1.10 -23.14
N PRO A 97 5.04 -2.32 -23.57
CA PRO A 97 4.68 -2.81 -24.89
C PRO A 97 3.16 -2.77 -25.08
N LYS A 98 2.70 -2.46 -26.28
CA LYS A 98 1.25 -2.36 -26.57
C LYS A 98 0.46 -3.63 -26.22
N GLU A 99 1.09 -4.79 -26.31
CA GLU A 99 0.49 -6.08 -25.95
C GLU A 99 0.24 -6.21 -24.43
N SER A 100 0.92 -5.39 -23.63
CA SER A 100 0.84 -5.40 -22.16
C SER A 100 -0.01 -4.27 -21.57
N ILE A 101 -0.75 -3.51 -22.39
CA ILE A 101 -1.60 -2.41 -21.93
C ILE A 101 -2.63 -2.91 -20.90
N GLN A 102 -3.30 -4.05 -21.18
CA GLN A 102 -4.27 -4.64 -20.25
C GLN A 102 -3.64 -4.93 -18.88
N GLU A 103 -2.45 -5.54 -18.88
CA GLU A 103 -1.73 -5.83 -17.63
C GLU A 103 -1.37 -4.54 -16.86
N TRP A 104 -1.02 -3.47 -17.58
CA TRP A 104 -0.77 -2.17 -16.93
C TRP A 104 -2.06 -1.57 -16.38
N VAL A 105 -3.14 -1.53 -17.14
CA VAL A 105 -4.45 -1.02 -16.71
C VAL A 105 -4.95 -1.77 -15.48
N ASP A 106 -4.85 -3.09 -15.47
CA ASP A 106 -5.24 -3.93 -14.31
C ASP A 106 -4.36 -3.68 -13.08
N SER A 107 -3.15 -3.14 -13.30
CA SER A 107 -2.24 -2.78 -12.23
C SER A 107 -2.51 -1.40 -11.63
N GLU A 108 -3.32 -0.55 -12.25
CA GLU A 108 -3.55 0.84 -11.83
C GLU A 108 -4.92 1.06 -11.19
N ALA A 109 -5.00 1.97 -10.22
CA ALA A 109 -6.26 2.37 -9.59
C ALA A 109 -7.08 3.34 -10.43
N GLY A 110 -6.50 3.82 -11.51
CA GLY A 110 -7.08 4.77 -12.44
C GLY A 110 -5.99 5.46 -13.23
N PHE A 111 -6.35 6.01 -14.38
CA PHE A 111 -5.40 6.72 -15.22
C PHE A 111 -6.07 7.86 -15.99
N LYS A 112 -5.27 8.80 -16.47
CA LYS A 112 -5.65 9.89 -17.36
C LYS A 112 -4.76 9.86 -18.58
N VAL A 113 -5.37 9.70 -19.76
CA VAL A 113 -4.64 9.75 -21.04
C VAL A 113 -4.16 11.18 -21.29
N LEU A 114 -2.86 11.33 -21.59
CA LEU A 114 -2.25 12.60 -22.00
C LEU A 114 -2.13 12.72 -23.52
N LYS A 115 -1.81 11.61 -24.19
CA LYS A 115 -1.70 11.52 -25.66
C LYS A 115 -2.05 10.10 -26.10
N ASP A 116 -2.90 9.98 -27.12
CA ASP A 116 -3.25 8.71 -27.74
C ASP A 116 -3.86 8.96 -29.12
N ASP A 117 -3.00 9.12 -30.12
CA ASP A 117 -3.43 9.43 -31.50
C ASP A 117 -4.07 8.24 -32.22
N LYS A 118 -3.95 7.02 -31.64
CA LYS A 118 -4.44 5.77 -32.27
C LYS A 118 -5.57 5.10 -31.50
N GLY A 119 -6.03 5.68 -30.38
CA GLY A 119 -7.09 5.11 -29.56
C GLY A 119 -6.71 3.81 -28.87
N LEU A 120 -5.43 3.66 -28.46
CA LEU A 120 -4.95 2.45 -27.79
C LEU A 120 -5.60 2.24 -26.42
N PHE A 121 -6.05 3.34 -25.80
CA PHE A 121 -6.74 3.31 -24.50
C PHE A 121 -8.28 3.33 -24.60
N ASP A 122 -8.87 3.47 -25.81
CA ASP A 122 -10.32 3.67 -25.99
C ASP A 122 -11.18 2.52 -25.43
N SER A 123 -10.64 1.30 -25.41
CA SER A 123 -11.34 0.13 -24.89
C SER A 123 -11.20 -0.07 -23.38
N TYR A 124 -10.37 0.74 -22.70
CA TYR A 124 -10.07 0.59 -21.27
C TYR A 124 -10.78 1.63 -20.42
N ILE A 125 -11.50 1.16 -19.43
CA ILE A 125 -12.21 2.03 -18.47
C ILE A 125 -11.36 2.11 -17.19
N PRO A 126 -10.90 3.32 -16.79
CA PRO A 126 -10.21 3.48 -15.53
C PRO A 126 -11.07 3.01 -14.35
N SER A 127 -10.52 2.17 -13.49
CA SER A 127 -11.21 1.71 -12.29
C SER A 127 -10.54 2.28 -11.03
N PRO A 128 -11.17 3.26 -10.35
CA PRO A 128 -10.59 3.84 -9.14
C PRO A 128 -10.55 2.86 -7.95
N LYS A 129 -11.13 1.66 -8.11
CA LYS A 129 -11.43 0.74 -7.00
C LYS A 129 -10.26 -0.15 -6.56
N ARG A 130 -9.07 -0.06 -7.16
CA ARG A 130 -7.95 -0.97 -6.84
C ARG A 130 -7.55 -0.96 -5.36
N TYR A 131 -7.54 0.22 -4.73
CA TYR A 131 -7.19 0.37 -3.32
C TYR A 131 -8.42 0.42 -2.40
N TRP A 132 -9.60 0.16 -2.97
CA TRP A 132 -10.80 0.11 -2.19
C TRP A 132 -10.84 -1.19 -1.40
N THR A 133 -10.89 -1.05 -0.09
CA THR A 133 -11.17 -2.18 0.79
C THR A 133 -12.67 -2.41 0.78
N ALA A 134 -13.07 -3.66 0.53
CA ALA A 134 -14.45 -4.11 0.63
C ALA A 134 -14.74 -4.68 2.03
N PRO A 135 -16.00 -4.77 2.45
CA PRO A 135 -16.37 -5.55 3.62
C PRO A 135 -15.87 -7.01 3.47
N PRO A 136 -15.42 -7.65 4.57
CA PRO A 136 -14.90 -9.00 4.49
C PRO A 136 -16.01 -10.06 4.31
N THR A 137 -15.63 -11.23 3.84
CA THR A 137 -16.40 -12.45 4.04
C THR A 137 -16.17 -13.00 5.45
N GLU A 138 -17.03 -13.91 5.92
CA GLU A 138 -16.82 -14.58 7.21
C GLU A 138 -15.54 -15.42 7.23
N GLU A 139 -15.17 -16.03 6.10
CA GLU A 139 -13.94 -16.80 5.95
C GLU A 139 -12.69 -15.91 6.08
N GLU A 140 -12.67 -14.76 5.42
CA GLU A 140 -11.57 -13.77 5.52
C GLU A 140 -11.43 -13.23 6.95
N PHE A 141 -12.55 -12.96 7.61
CA PHE A 141 -12.56 -12.54 9.01
C PHE A 141 -12.02 -13.63 9.95
N ALA A 142 -12.48 -14.86 9.80
CA ALA A 142 -12.02 -16.00 10.60
C ALA A 142 -10.52 -16.26 10.39
N ALA A 143 -10.03 -16.18 9.15
CA ALA A 143 -8.62 -16.33 8.83
C ALA A 143 -7.77 -15.23 9.50
N SER A 144 -8.20 -13.97 9.46
CA SER A 144 -7.54 -12.85 10.12
C SER A 144 -7.49 -13.02 11.64
N CYS A 145 -8.60 -13.47 12.26
CA CYS A 145 -8.64 -13.76 13.70
C CYS A 145 -7.66 -14.90 14.07
N ASN A 146 -7.65 -15.97 13.28
CA ASN A 146 -6.72 -17.07 13.52
C ASN A 146 -5.26 -16.64 13.39
N GLU A 147 -4.91 -15.88 12.37
CA GLU A 147 -3.55 -15.40 12.13
C GLU A 147 -3.08 -14.51 13.28
N PHE A 148 -3.89 -13.55 13.70
CA PHE A 148 -3.56 -12.68 14.83
C PHE A 148 -3.22 -13.50 16.10
N TRP A 149 -4.11 -14.40 16.49
CA TRP A 149 -3.93 -15.16 17.73
C TRP A 149 -2.79 -16.17 17.62
N TRP A 150 -2.63 -16.82 16.49
CA TRP A 150 -1.53 -17.76 16.24
C TRP A 150 -0.16 -17.09 16.31
N VAL A 151 0.00 -15.97 15.62
CA VAL A 151 1.29 -15.26 15.55
C VAL A 151 1.62 -14.55 16.85
N SER A 152 0.63 -14.16 17.65
CA SER A 152 0.87 -13.60 18.99
C SER A 152 1.70 -14.55 19.88
N ALA A 153 1.56 -15.87 19.71
CA ALA A 153 2.40 -16.86 20.41
C ALA A 153 3.87 -16.82 19.97
N TYR A 154 4.14 -16.45 18.70
CA TYR A 154 5.51 -16.27 18.23
C TYR A 154 6.17 -15.04 18.84
N VAL A 155 5.42 -13.96 19.03
CA VAL A 155 5.88 -12.75 19.74
C VAL A 155 6.24 -13.09 21.19
N VAL A 156 5.37 -13.81 21.91
CA VAL A 156 5.64 -14.29 23.28
C VAL A 156 6.93 -15.12 23.33
N LYS A 157 7.09 -16.07 22.43
CA LYS A 157 8.29 -16.91 22.32
C LYS A 157 9.53 -16.06 22.04
N ALA A 158 9.44 -15.07 21.16
CA ALA A 158 10.55 -14.20 20.81
C ALA A 158 11.00 -13.33 21.98
N ILE A 159 10.07 -12.77 22.74
CA ILE A 159 10.36 -12.01 23.97
C ILE A 159 11.12 -12.90 24.97
N ARG A 160 10.62 -14.12 25.21
CA ARG A 160 11.27 -15.09 26.14
C ARG A 160 12.67 -15.52 25.72
N ARG A 161 12.95 -15.48 24.40
CA ARG A 161 14.26 -15.83 23.82
C ARG A 161 15.17 -14.62 23.61
N ASN A 162 14.79 -13.44 24.08
CA ASN A 162 15.54 -12.20 23.88
C ASN A 162 15.83 -11.89 22.40
N GLN A 163 14.84 -12.10 21.53
CA GLN A 163 14.94 -11.95 20.07
C GLN A 163 14.19 -10.70 19.62
N LEU A 164 14.76 -9.50 19.87
CA LEU A 164 14.12 -8.20 19.62
C LEU A 164 13.58 -8.07 18.19
N ILE A 165 14.43 -8.32 17.19
CA ILE A 165 14.05 -8.13 15.76
C ILE A 165 12.92 -9.08 15.35
N TYR A 166 13.02 -10.35 15.76
CA TYR A 166 11.99 -11.35 15.46
C TYR A 166 10.65 -10.99 16.14
N ALA A 167 10.68 -10.49 17.38
CA ALA A 167 9.49 -10.03 18.09
C ALA A 167 8.84 -8.83 17.41
N THR A 168 9.66 -7.85 16.99
CA THR A 168 9.19 -6.65 16.26
C THR A 168 8.54 -7.01 14.93
N ASP A 169 9.21 -7.87 14.13
CA ASP A 169 8.72 -8.30 12.81
C ASP A 169 7.35 -8.98 12.92
N HIS A 170 7.18 -9.91 13.84
CA HIS A 170 5.92 -10.63 14.01
C HIS A 170 4.82 -9.77 14.64
N LEU A 171 5.16 -8.88 15.57
CA LEU A 171 4.16 -8.00 16.17
C LEU A 171 3.68 -6.93 15.18
N TYR A 172 4.61 -6.18 14.57
CA TYR A 172 4.25 -5.12 13.62
C TYR A 172 3.83 -5.67 12.26
N GLY A 173 4.63 -6.59 11.72
CA GLY A 173 4.45 -7.09 10.36
C GLY A 173 3.24 -8.01 10.18
N ILE A 174 2.74 -8.62 11.28
CA ILE A 174 1.61 -9.54 11.21
C ILE A 174 0.49 -9.13 12.17
N CYS A 175 0.71 -9.21 13.50
CA CYS A 175 -0.38 -8.96 14.45
C CYS A 175 -1.02 -7.56 14.29
N GLN A 176 -0.21 -6.51 14.20
CA GLN A 176 -0.74 -5.15 14.03
C GLN A 176 -1.31 -4.91 12.62
N GLN A 177 -0.83 -5.64 11.60
CA GLN A 177 -1.44 -5.61 10.27
C GLN A 177 -2.83 -6.24 10.28
N GLU A 178 -3.04 -7.35 10.99
CA GLU A 178 -4.38 -7.94 11.16
C GLU A 178 -5.32 -7.02 11.95
N LEU A 179 -4.80 -6.28 12.95
CA LEU A 179 -5.58 -5.25 13.65
C LEU A 179 -6.00 -4.11 12.71
N LEU A 180 -5.07 -3.59 11.88
CA LEU A 180 -5.39 -2.57 10.86
C LEU A 180 -6.43 -3.08 9.86
N LYS A 181 -6.34 -4.34 9.46
CA LYS A 181 -7.31 -4.99 8.57
C LYS A 181 -8.72 -5.02 9.19
N VAL A 182 -8.84 -5.41 10.46
CA VAL A 182 -10.13 -5.40 11.18
C VAL A 182 -10.68 -3.99 11.29
N LEU A 183 -9.86 -2.98 11.61
CA LEU A 183 -10.28 -1.57 11.64
C LEU A 183 -10.76 -1.10 10.26
N ALA A 184 -10.06 -1.48 9.20
CA ALA A 184 -10.44 -1.18 7.83
C ALA A 184 -11.80 -1.81 7.47
N TRP A 185 -12.04 -3.04 7.87
CA TRP A 185 -13.31 -3.73 7.68
C TRP A 185 -14.47 -3.12 8.48
N GLN A 186 -14.20 -2.56 9.66
CA GLN A 186 -15.22 -1.78 10.35
C GLN A 186 -15.66 -0.56 9.56
N VAL A 187 -14.72 0.17 8.95
CA VAL A 187 -15.04 1.31 8.09
C VAL A 187 -15.88 0.85 6.89
N THR A 188 -15.49 -0.23 6.23
CA THR A 188 -16.18 -0.71 5.03
C THR A 188 -17.53 -1.36 5.33
N SER A 189 -17.71 -1.93 6.51
CA SER A 189 -19.00 -2.48 6.93
C SER A 189 -20.08 -1.40 7.11
N ASP A 190 -19.68 -0.14 7.38
CA ASP A 190 -20.59 1.01 7.48
C ASP A 190 -20.82 1.73 6.15
N ARG A 191 -19.80 1.77 5.31
CA ARG A 191 -19.73 2.66 4.16
C ARG A 191 -19.77 1.94 2.82
N GLY A 192 -19.68 0.60 2.84
CA GLY A 192 -19.36 -0.17 1.64
C GLY A 192 -17.86 -0.05 1.30
N ALA A 193 -17.48 -0.44 0.10
CA ALA A 193 -16.10 -0.34 -0.32
C ALA A 193 -15.63 1.13 -0.38
N VAL A 194 -14.46 1.41 0.21
CA VAL A 194 -13.85 2.75 0.26
C VAL A 194 -12.35 2.70 -0.04
N ASP A 195 -11.79 3.81 -0.52
CA ASP A 195 -10.33 3.97 -0.68
C ASP A 195 -9.68 4.23 0.68
N ILE A 196 -9.03 3.22 1.21
CA ILE A 196 -8.22 3.31 2.44
C ILE A 196 -6.76 3.65 2.11
N GLY A 197 -6.41 3.67 0.84
CA GLY A 197 -5.06 3.87 0.33
C GLY A 197 -4.14 2.67 0.54
N LYS A 198 -3.05 2.63 -0.21
CA LYS A 198 -2.02 1.61 -0.04
C LYS A 198 -1.44 1.67 1.38
N ASN A 199 -1.28 0.51 2.03
CA ASN A 199 -0.76 0.39 3.40
C ASN A 199 -1.55 1.22 4.43
N TYR A 200 -2.87 1.30 4.27
CA TYR A 200 -3.80 1.97 5.19
C TYR A 200 -3.57 3.48 5.38
N LYS A 201 -2.89 4.17 4.43
CA LYS A 201 -2.50 5.60 4.58
C LYS A 201 -3.66 6.57 4.79
N TYR A 202 -4.89 6.18 4.44
CA TYR A 202 -6.10 6.98 4.63
C TYR A 202 -7.04 6.41 5.70
N LEU A 203 -6.71 5.27 6.33
CA LEU A 203 -7.61 4.59 7.26
C LEU A 203 -8.09 5.49 8.39
N PHE A 204 -7.18 6.21 9.04
CA PHE A 204 -7.52 7.04 10.20
C PHE A 204 -8.32 8.30 9.86
N GLN A 205 -8.48 8.67 8.58
CA GLN A 205 -9.42 9.71 8.16
C GLN A 205 -10.89 9.29 8.33
N TYR A 206 -11.15 7.99 8.42
CA TYR A 206 -12.47 7.39 8.57
C TYR A 206 -12.79 6.98 10.02
N LEU A 207 -11.82 6.97 10.91
CA LEU A 207 -11.92 6.50 12.27
C LEU A 207 -11.88 7.65 13.28
N PRO A 208 -12.43 7.48 14.51
CA PRO A 208 -12.25 8.45 15.58
C PRO A 208 -10.77 8.70 15.90
N ALA A 209 -10.41 9.93 16.24
CA ALA A 209 -9.02 10.32 16.57
C ALA A 209 -8.42 9.51 17.74
N GLU A 210 -9.25 9.04 18.67
CA GLU A 210 -8.83 8.15 19.74
C GLU A 210 -8.27 6.83 19.24
N GLN A 211 -8.85 6.25 18.16
CA GLN A 211 -8.36 4.98 17.60
C GLN A 211 -7.00 5.17 16.92
N GLU A 212 -6.77 6.30 16.25
CA GLU A 212 -5.45 6.65 15.72
C GLU A 212 -4.42 6.77 16.84
N LYS A 213 -4.76 7.46 17.92
CA LYS A 213 -3.92 7.62 19.09
C LYS A 213 -3.63 6.29 19.78
N GLU A 214 -4.65 5.45 19.96
CA GLU A 214 -4.49 4.09 20.50
C GLU A 214 -3.55 3.26 19.65
N PHE A 215 -3.74 3.25 18.32
CA PHE A 215 -2.88 2.50 17.42
C PHE A 215 -1.45 3.05 17.39
N SER A 216 -1.28 4.37 17.37
CA SER A 216 0.04 5.00 17.39
C SER A 216 0.84 4.64 18.63
N ALA A 217 0.17 4.46 19.78
CA ALA A 217 0.82 4.02 21.01
C ALA A 217 1.34 2.57 20.94
N LEU A 218 0.85 1.74 20.00
CA LEU A 218 1.34 0.38 19.79
C LEU A 218 2.68 0.33 19.06
N LEU A 219 3.13 1.42 18.44
CA LEU A 219 4.31 1.46 17.58
C LEU A 219 5.63 1.67 18.36
N ASP A 220 5.59 1.82 19.68
CA ASP A 220 6.83 1.85 20.47
C ASP A 220 7.34 0.41 20.71
N LEU A 221 8.19 -0.03 19.80
CA LEU A 221 8.80 -1.37 19.77
C LEU A 221 10.31 -1.34 20.05
N SER A 222 10.78 -0.30 20.76
CA SER A 222 12.21 -0.02 20.97
C SER A 222 12.92 -0.98 21.92
N SER A 223 12.17 -1.78 22.69
CA SER A 223 12.71 -2.79 23.60
C SER A 223 11.74 -3.96 23.76
N LEU A 224 12.23 -5.10 24.26
CA LEU A 224 11.36 -6.25 24.54
C LEU A 224 10.27 -5.95 25.57
N GLU A 225 10.56 -5.06 26.55
CA GLU A 225 9.55 -4.59 27.49
C GLU A 225 8.44 -3.81 26.76
N LYS A 226 8.81 -2.88 25.86
CA LYS A 226 7.88 -2.12 25.03
C LYS A 226 7.08 -3.01 24.10
N ILE A 227 7.72 -3.98 23.48
CA ILE A 227 7.06 -5.00 22.65
C ILE A 227 6.04 -5.80 23.47
N SER A 228 6.39 -6.18 24.71
CA SER A 228 5.45 -6.89 25.61
C SER A 228 4.22 -6.02 25.93
N GLN A 229 4.42 -4.74 26.25
CA GLN A 229 3.34 -3.80 26.51
C GLN A 229 2.45 -3.60 25.27
N SER A 230 3.09 -3.41 24.12
CA SER A 230 2.40 -3.27 22.82
C SER A 230 1.63 -4.54 22.45
N LEU A 231 2.19 -5.74 22.67
CA LEU A 231 1.51 -7.02 22.42
C LEU A 231 0.20 -7.11 23.24
N PHE A 232 0.24 -6.85 24.55
CA PHE A 232 -0.96 -6.90 25.38
C PHE A 232 -2.00 -5.86 24.97
N SER A 233 -1.56 -4.67 24.60
CA SER A 233 -2.45 -3.62 24.11
C SER A 233 -3.06 -4.00 22.76
N SER A 234 -2.26 -4.57 21.84
CA SER A 234 -2.72 -5.09 20.56
C SER A 234 -3.73 -6.23 20.73
N MET A 235 -3.47 -7.17 21.66
CA MET A 235 -4.40 -8.28 21.96
C MET A 235 -5.76 -7.77 22.45
N LYS A 236 -5.76 -6.79 23.37
CA LYS A 236 -7.01 -6.19 23.86
C LYS A 236 -7.74 -5.39 22.79
N GLY A 237 -6.99 -4.63 22.00
CA GLY A 237 -7.54 -3.86 20.88
C GLY A 237 -8.16 -4.78 19.83
N PHE A 238 -7.44 -5.82 19.42
CA PHE A 238 -7.92 -6.79 18.43
C PHE A 238 -9.18 -7.52 18.92
N ASP A 239 -9.17 -8.03 20.15
CA ASP A 239 -10.34 -8.71 20.75
C ASP A 239 -11.57 -7.80 20.72
N ARG A 240 -11.43 -6.55 21.16
CA ARG A 240 -12.51 -5.56 21.16
C ARG A 240 -13.05 -5.31 19.74
N GLU A 241 -12.17 -4.98 18.81
CA GLU A 241 -12.55 -4.58 17.46
C GLU A 241 -13.10 -5.76 16.65
N ALA A 242 -12.54 -6.96 16.84
CA ALA A 242 -13.06 -8.18 16.20
C ALA A 242 -14.46 -8.53 16.71
N GLN A 243 -14.75 -8.41 18.01
CA GLN A 243 -16.10 -8.63 18.56
C GLN A 243 -17.11 -7.62 17.98
N ILE A 244 -16.75 -6.34 17.88
CA ILE A 244 -17.59 -5.29 17.29
C ILE A 244 -17.92 -5.63 15.84
N LEU A 245 -16.89 -5.98 15.05
CA LEU A 245 -17.06 -6.33 13.64
C LEU A 245 -17.92 -7.58 13.46
N ALA A 246 -17.65 -8.62 14.25
CA ALA A 246 -18.39 -9.87 14.20
C ALA A 246 -19.90 -9.66 14.52
N GLN A 247 -20.19 -8.91 15.58
CA GLN A 247 -21.57 -8.56 15.93
C GLN A 247 -22.28 -7.80 14.80
N LYS A 248 -21.56 -6.86 14.18
CA LYS A 248 -22.09 -6.02 13.11
C LYS A 248 -22.38 -6.79 11.83
N MET A 249 -21.50 -7.73 11.48
CA MET A 249 -21.57 -8.51 10.24
C MET A 249 -22.38 -9.82 10.42
N GLY A 250 -22.72 -10.20 11.65
CA GLY A 250 -23.36 -11.49 11.95
C GLY A 250 -22.38 -12.67 11.84
N PHE A 251 -21.09 -12.44 12.04
CA PHE A 251 -20.05 -13.47 11.97
C PHE A 251 -19.81 -14.13 13.32
N THR A 252 -19.19 -15.30 13.28
CA THR A 252 -18.76 -15.99 14.50
C THR A 252 -17.37 -15.48 14.93
N TYR A 253 -17.22 -15.12 16.21
CA TYR A 253 -15.95 -14.82 16.84
C TYR A 253 -15.70 -15.71 18.04
N ASP A 254 -14.57 -16.41 18.08
CA ASP A 254 -14.20 -17.30 19.18
C ASP A 254 -13.51 -16.53 20.31
N LYS A 255 -14.32 -16.01 21.24
CA LYS A 255 -13.84 -15.29 22.41
C LYS A 255 -13.04 -16.16 23.37
N GLU A 256 -13.31 -17.48 23.42
CA GLU A 256 -12.59 -18.41 24.30
C GLU A 256 -11.13 -18.54 23.87
N VAL A 257 -10.85 -18.55 22.55
CA VAL A 257 -9.48 -18.53 22.01
C VAL A 257 -8.76 -17.25 22.43
N ALA A 258 -9.39 -16.09 22.32
CA ALA A 258 -8.82 -14.81 22.74
C ALA A 258 -8.44 -14.81 24.24
N GLU A 259 -9.34 -15.24 25.11
CA GLU A 259 -9.11 -15.34 26.55
C GLU A 259 -7.96 -16.29 26.88
N LYS A 260 -7.92 -17.48 26.24
CA LYS A 260 -6.83 -18.44 26.40
C LYS A 260 -5.48 -17.89 25.97
N MET A 261 -5.42 -17.18 24.84
CA MET A 261 -4.19 -16.61 24.30
C MET A 261 -3.66 -15.45 25.14
N ILE A 262 -4.55 -14.60 25.64
CA ILE A 262 -4.16 -13.51 26.57
C ILE A 262 -3.65 -14.12 27.90
N SER A 263 -4.28 -15.16 28.41
CA SER A 263 -3.86 -15.85 29.63
C SER A 263 -2.51 -16.54 29.44
N TYR A 264 -2.30 -17.22 28.31
CA TYR A 264 -1.02 -17.82 27.94
C TYR A 264 0.10 -16.75 27.89
N ALA A 265 -0.13 -15.61 27.21
CA ALA A 265 0.86 -14.55 27.14
C ALA A 265 1.21 -14.00 28.54
N LYS A 266 0.21 -13.78 29.39
CA LYS A 266 0.43 -13.34 30.78
C LYS A 266 1.28 -14.34 31.56
N GLU A 267 0.90 -15.63 31.56
CA GLU A 267 1.64 -16.68 32.25
C GLU A 267 3.12 -16.73 31.82
N LYS A 268 3.36 -16.71 30.50
CA LYS A 268 4.72 -16.84 29.95
C LYS A 268 5.59 -15.60 30.14
N LEU A 269 5.01 -14.39 30.23
CA LEU A 269 5.76 -13.13 30.34
C LEU A 269 5.81 -12.58 31.77
N SER A 270 4.98 -13.05 32.74
CA SER A 270 4.99 -12.60 34.14
C SER A 270 6.26 -12.97 34.93
N ASN A 271 7.06 -13.91 34.43
CA ASN A 271 8.27 -14.43 35.09
C ASN A 271 9.56 -13.88 34.46
N HIS A 272 9.52 -12.65 33.96
CA HIS A 272 10.68 -11.99 33.37
C HIS A 272 10.97 -10.68 34.03
#